data_bf098824310d16d522c7b7180677ab68
#
_entry.id   bf098824310d16d522c7b7180677ab68
#
_cell.length_a   1.000
_cell.length_b   1.000
_cell.length_c   1.000
_cell.angle_alpha   90.00
_cell.angle_beta   90.00
_cell.angle_gamma   90.00
#
_symmetry.space_group_name_H-M   'P 1'
#
loop_
_entity.id
_entity.type
_entity.pdbx_description
1 polymer ?
#
loop_
_entity_poly.entity_id
_entity_poly.type
_entity_poly.pdbx_seq_one_letter_code
_entity_poly.pdbx_strand_id
1 'polypeptide(L)'
;MIDPIDGTMNFVKEKENFASMIAIYKQGKPYMAYIYDVMKDRLVWGGPALGAVYCNQTQLPAPKQHALKDGLVAISCPMVLANYRNVVEVIKASSGCRMVGSAGIEFINLILGKHCAYLSYLRPWDFLPGKILGETLGLSVKTIDDEKVDVVSSSVVLVATKSAHTEIIELVNR
;
A
#
# COMPACT_ATOMS: atom_id res chain seq x y z
N MET A 1 6.11 -6.67 -14.16
CA MET A 1 6.95 -5.98 -13.16
C MET A 1 7.14 -6.92 -11.99
N ILE A 2 8.36 -7.06 -11.52
CA ILE A 2 8.69 -7.98 -10.41
C ILE A 2 9.59 -7.23 -9.43
N ASP A 3 9.32 -7.35 -8.13
CA ASP A 3 10.24 -7.06 -7.04
C ASP A 3 10.53 -8.39 -6.30
N PRO A 4 11.71 -8.98 -6.49
CA PRO A 4 12.00 -10.29 -5.88
C PRO A 4 12.15 -10.25 -4.37
N ILE A 5 12.64 -9.12 -3.80
CA ILE A 5 12.83 -8.93 -2.35
C ILE A 5 12.55 -7.48 -1.99
N ASP A 6 11.27 -7.16 -1.80
CA ASP A 6 10.85 -5.90 -1.21
C ASP A 6 11.12 -5.89 0.30
N GLY A 7 11.61 -4.78 0.83
CA GLY A 7 12.08 -4.72 2.21
C GLY A 7 13.49 -5.32 2.38
N THR A 8 14.40 -5.03 1.47
CA THR A 8 15.78 -5.58 1.46
C THR A 8 16.52 -5.39 2.79
N MET A 9 16.34 -4.25 3.48
CA MET A 9 16.97 -4.03 4.79
C MET A 9 16.40 -4.96 5.86
N ASN A 10 15.08 -5.20 5.84
CA ASN A 10 14.42 -6.15 6.73
C ASN A 10 14.93 -7.57 6.46
N PHE A 11 15.03 -7.95 5.18
CA PHE A 11 15.60 -9.25 4.79
C PHE A 11 17.02 -9.44 5.33
N VAL A 12 17.91 -8.45 5.17
CA VAL A 12 19.32 -8.56 5.58
C VAL A 12 19.49 -8.48 7.10
N LYS A 13 18.76 -7.59 7.78
CA LYS A 13 19.00 -7.27 9.19
C LYS A 13 18.10 -8.02 10.15
N GLU A 14 16.82 -8.18 9.80
CA GLU A 14 15.80 -8.74 10.69
C GLU A 14 15.41 -10.16 10.29
N LYS A 15 15.51 -10.49 8.99
CA LYS A 15 15.03 -11.76 8.39
C LYS A 15 13.52 -11.95 8.56
N GLU A 16 12.79 -10.85 8.71
CA GLU A 16 11.34 -10.78 8.83
C GLU A 16 10.80 -9.60 8.03
N ASN A 17 9.48 -9.51 7.84
CA ASN A 17 8.79 -8.38 7.24
C ASN A 17 9.32 -7.97 5.85
N PHE A 18 9.58 -8.94 5.00
CA PHE A 18 9.92 -8.75 3.59
C PHE A 18 8.99 -9.56 2.70
N ALA A 19 8.86 -9.16 1.45
CA ALA A 19 7.93 -9.78 0.52
C ALA A 19 8.55 -9.98 -0.87
N SER A 20 8.00 -10.91 -1.65
CA SER A 20 8.20 -10.99 -3.10
C SER A 20 6.93 -10.52 -3.81
N MET A 21 7.08 -9.70 -4.85
CA MET A 21 5.93 -9.05 -5.48
C MET A 21 5.95 -9.14 -7.00
N ILE A 22 4.77 -9.36 -7.59
CA ILE A 22 4.59 -9.43 -9.04
C ILE A 22 3.34 -8.65 -9.46
N ALA A 23 3.49 -7.77 -10.45
CA ALA A 23 2.38 -7.14 -11.17
C ALA A 23 2.37 -7.58 -12.63
N ILE A 24 1.23 -8.05 -13.11
CA ILE A 24 1.01 -8.49 -14.49
C ILE A 24 0.08 -7.50 -15.19
N TYR A 25 0.55 -6.97 -16.31
CA TYR A 25 -0.22 -6.14 -17.22
C TYR A 25 -0.42 -6.87 -18.55
N LYS A 26 -1.61 -6.78 -19.10
CA LYS A 26 -1.95 -7.31 -20.42
C LYS A 26 -2.44 -6.19 -21.30
N GLN A 27 -1.77 -5.96 -22.43
CA GLN A 27 -2.10 -4.86 -23.37
C GLN A 27 -2.19 -3.49 -22.67
N GLY A 28 -1.22 -3.19 -21.77
CA GLY A 28 -1.17 -1.93 -21.04
C GLY A 28 -2.19 -1.78 -19.89
N LYS A 29 -3.03 -2.80 -19.65
CA LYS A 29 -4.04 -2.77 -18.56
C LYS A 29 -3.65 -3.70 -17.42
N PRO A 30 -3.93 -3.31 -16.15
CA PRO A 30 -3.76 -4.19 -15.00
C PRO A 30 -4.51 -5.52 -15.22
N TYR A 31 -3.86 -6.63 -14.91
CA TYR A 31 -4.44 -7.95 -15.11
C TYR A 31 -4.52 -8.75 -13.82
N MET A 32 -3.36 -9.04 -13.20
CA MET A 32 -3.24 -9.80 -11.96
C MET A 32 -2.05 -9.27 -11.15
N ALA A 33 -2.07 -9.49 -9.83
CA ALA A 33 -0.93 -9.22 -8.98
C ALA A 33 -0.82 -10.23 -7.85
N TYR A 34 0.40 -10.34 -7.30
CA TYR A 34 0.79 -11.26 -6.23
C TYR A 34 1.72 -10.54 -5.28
N ILE A 35 1.47 -10.64 -3.98
CA ILE A 35 2.37 -10.20 -2.91
C ILE A 35 2.50 -11.37 -1.91
N TYR A 36 3.70 -11.87 -1.74
CA TYR A 36 3.98 -13.01 -0.87
C TYR A 36 4.80 -12.57 0.34
N ASP A 37 4.18 -12.57 1.53
CA ASP A 37 4.85 -12.44 2.82
C ASP A 37 5.53 -13.77 3.13
N VAL A 38 6.84 -13.81 2.87
CA VAL A 38 7.64 -15.05 2.88
C VAL A 38 7.64 -15.69 4.26
N MET A 39 7.81 -14.88 5.31
CA MET A 39 7.96 -15.41 6.68
C MET A 39 6.65 -15.90 7.30
N LYS A 40 5.52 -15.42 6.80
CA LYS A 40 4.19 -15.84 7.28
C LYS A 40 3.48 -16.81 6.34
N ASP A 41 4.16 -17.26 5.29
CA ASP A 41 3.59 -18.11 4.23
C ASP A 41 2.21 -17.61 3.77
N ARG A 42 2.15 -16.30 3.46
CA ARG A 42 0.90 -15.64 3.14
C ARG A 42 0.98 -14.99 1.76
N LEU A 43 0.21 -15.52 0.83
CA LEU A 43 0.07 -15.01 -0.52
C LEU A 43 -1.23 -14.18 -0.63
N VAL A 44 -1.10 -12.89 -0.90
CA VAL A 44 -2.22 -12.03 -1.31
C VAL A 44 -2.15 -11.88 -2.83
N TRP A 45 -3.23 -12.26 -3.51
CA TRP A 45 -3.23 -12.32 -4.97
C TRP A 45 -4.62 -12.10 -5.55
N GLY A 46 -4.67 -11.70 -6.81
CA GLY A 46 -5.92 -11.44 -7.52
C GLY A 46 -5.78 -10.30 -8.52
N GLY A 47 -6.88 -9.64 -8.82
CA GLY A 47 -6.89 -8.50 -9.74
C GLY A 47 -8.12 -8.44 -10.63
N PRO A 48 -8.15 -7.47 -11.57
CA PRO A 48 -9.30 -7.25 -12.45
C PRO A 48 -9.72 -8.47 -13.28
N ALA A 49 -8.77 -9.35 -13.62
CA ALA A 49 -9.07 -10.56 -14.39
C ALA A 49 -9.99 -11.54 -13.66
N LEU A 50 -9.97 -11.53 -12.33
CA LEU A 50 -10.85 -12.34 -11.48
C LEU A 50 -11.98 -11.53 -10.86
N GLY A 51 -11.88 -10.19 -10.85
CA GLY A 51 -12.78 -9.32 -10.10
C GLY A 51 -12.73 -9.55 -8.58
N ALA A 52 -11.66 -10.17 -8.08
CA ALA A 52 -11.52 -10.59 -6.68
C ALA A 52 -10.05 -10.59 -6.25
N VAL A 53 -9.84 -10.53 -4.92
CA VAL A 53 -8.55 -10.69 -4.26
C VAL A 53 -8.66 -11.78 -3.20
N TYR A 54 -7.62 -12.56 -3.06
CA TYR A 54 -7.53 -13.69 -2.14
C TYR A 54 -6.34 -13.52 -1.20
N CYS A 55 -6.47 -14.07 0.01
CA CYS A 55 -5.36 -14.35 0.91
C CYS A 55 -5.25 -15.88 1.04
N ASN A 56 -4.17 -16.45 0.52
CA ASN A 56 -4.04 -17.89 0.28
C ASN A 56 -5.24 -18.41 -0.53
N GLN A 57 -6.11 -19.20 0.10
CA GLN A 57 -7.32 -19.77 -0.54
C GLN A 57 -8.61 -19.00 -0.20
N THR A 58 -8.52 -18.01 0.69
CA THR A 58 -9.71 -17.28 1.19
C THR A 58 -9.91 -16.00 0.38
N GLN A 59 -11.09 -15.83 -0.21
CA GLN A 59 -11.46 -14.57 -0.86
C GLN A 59 -11.61 -13.47 0.19
N LEU A 60 -11.01 -12.32 -0.08
CA LEU A 60 -11.05 -11.17 0.81
C LEU A 60 -12.27 -10.29 0.50
N PRO A 61 -12.99 -9.81 1.53
CA PRO A 61 -13.95 -8.72 1.35
C PRO A 61 -13.23 -7.40 1.11
N ALA A 62 -13.94 -6.40 0.59
CA ALA A 62 -13.44 -5.04 0.56
C ALA A 62 -13.11 -4.57 2.00
N PRO A 63 -11.95 -3.90 2.22
CA PRO A 63 -11.61 -3.36 3.53
C PRO A 63 -12.66 -2.38 4.03
N LYS A 64 -12.90 -2.38 5.35
CA LYS A 64 -13.81 -1.42 5.97
C LYS A 64 -13.34 0.01 5.70
N GLN A 65 -14.28 0.91 5.42
CA GLN A 65 -14.00 2.31 5.12
C GLN A 65 -13.81 3.08 6.46
N HIS A 66 -12.68 2.85 7.14
CA HIS A 66 -12.34 3.59 8.34
C HIS A 66 -12.00 5.04 8.02
N ALA A 67 -12.51 5.97 8.83
CA ALA A 67 -12.03 7.32 8.91
C ALA A 67 -10.58 7.32 9.48
N LEU A 68 -9.83 8.38 9.22
CA LEU A 68 -8.43 8.46 9.65
C LEU A 68 -8.27 8.28 11.17
N LYS A 69 -9.14 8.92 11.96
CA LYS A 69 -9.14 8.84 13.43
C LYS A 69 -9.33 7.41 13.98
N ASP A 70 -9.98 6.53 13.23
CA ASP A 70 -10.32 5.17 13.64
C ASP A 70 -9.37 4.11 13.06
N GLY A 71 -8.35 4.55 12.29
CA GLY A 71 -7.45 3.68 11.56
C GLY A 71 -5.97 3.92 11.86
N LEU A 72 -5.17 2.88 11.67
CA LEU A 72 -3.71 3.00 11.66
C LEU A 72 -3.23 3.49 10.30
N VAL A 73 -2.22 4.34 10.29
CA VAL A 73 -1.54 4.76 9.06
C VAL A 73 -0.14 4.17 9.01
N ALA A 74 0.31 3.79 7.82
CA ALA A 74 1.69 3.46 7.57
C ALA A 74 2.35 4.60 6.78
N ILE A 75 3.49 5.11 7.27
CA ILE A 75 4.23 6.18 6.60
C ILE A 75 5.72 5.85 6.65
N SER A 76 6.44 6.05 5.54
CA SER A 76 7.87 5.78 5.51
C SER A 76 8.65 6.72 6.44
N CYS A 77 9.68 6.18 7.12
CA CYS A 77 10.50 6.92 8.07
C CYS A 77 11.08 8.22 7.51
N PRO A 78 11.65 8.27 6.29
CA PRO A 78 12.17 9.52 5.73
C PRO A 78 11.10 10.63 5.60
N MET A 79 9.87 10.28 5.25
CA MET A 79 8.79 11.26 5.14
C MET A 79 8.39 11.84 6.49
N VAL A 80 8.37 11.00 7.54
CA VAL A 80 8.07 11.46 8.91
C VAL A 80 9.18 12.36 9.42
N LEU A 81 10.45 11.98 9.25
CA LEU A 81 11.60 12.79 9.70
C LEU A 81 11.67 14.16 9.01
N ALA A 82 11.30 14.22 7.74
CA ALA A 82 11.23 15.48 6.98
C ALA A 82 9.93 16.25 7.20
N ASN A 83 8.97 15.72 7.93
CA ASN A 83 7.57 16.20 7.97
C ASN A 83 7.05 16.54 6.57
N TYR A 84 7.34 15.66 5.61
CA TYR A 84 7.02 15.93 4.21
C TYR A 84 5.52 16.16 4.02
N ARG A 85 5.15 17.32 3.47
CA ARG A 85 3.74 17.69 3.24
C ARG A 85 2.87 17.51 4.50
N ASN A 86 3.38 17.92 5.65
CA ASN A 86 2.66 17.86 6.94
C ASN A 86 2.21 16.44 7.37
N VAL A 87 2.91 15.38 6.98
CA VAL A 87 2.53 14.00 7.35
C VAL A 87 2.43 13.77 8.86
N VAL A 88 3.09 14.60 9.69
CA VAL A 88 2.95 14.54 11.14
C VAL A 88 1.52 14.86 11.58
N GLU A 89 0.81 15.76 10.90
CA GLU A 89 -0.60 16.05 11.20
C GLU A 89 -1.50 14.85 10.82
N VAL A 90 -1.17 14.11 9.76
CA VAL A 90 -1.84 12.85 9.41
C VAL A 90 -1.67 11.82 10.54
N ILE A 91 -0.47 11.69 11.09
CA ILE A 91 -0.19 10.80 12.23
C ILE A 91 -1.01 11.20 13.45
N LYS A 92 -1.03 12.49 13.81
CA LYS A 92 -1.80 13.03 14.95
C LYS A 92 -3.31 12.81 14.80
N ALA A 93 -3.82 12.87 13.57
CA ALA A 93 -5.23 12.66 13.28
C ALA A 93 -5.65 11.18 13.22
N SER A 94 -4.69 10.26 13.20
CA SER A 94 -4.92 8.82 13.12
C SER A 94 -4.91 8.14 14.51
N SER A 95 -5.31 6.88 14.57
CA SER A 95 -5.16 6.05 15.79
C SER A 95 -3.69 5.67 16.08
N GLY A 96 -2.77 5.92 15.17
CA GLY A 96 -1.34 5.64 15.33
C GLY A 96 -0.63 5.33 14.03
N CYS A 97 0.71 5.42 14.06
CA CYS A 97 1.56 5.21 12.89
C CYS A 97 2.32 3.89 12.96
N ARG A 98 2.61 3.32 11.80
CA ARG A 98 3.47 2.15 11.60
C ARG A 98 4.55 2.47 10.58
N MET A 99 5.71 1.82 10.72
CA MET A 99 6.87 1.95 9.83
C MET A 99 7.52 0.58 9.71
N VAL A 100 7.01 -0.26 8.82
CA VAL A 100 7.50 -1.65 8.68
C VAL A 100 8.73 -1.74 7.77
N GLY A 101 8.89 -0.80 6.83
CA GLY A 101 10.05 -0.78 5.94
C GLY A 101 9.99 -1.73 4.75
N SER A 102 8.81 -2.22 4.42
CA SER A 102 8.51 -3.05 3.25
C SER A 102 7.17 -2.63 2.67
N ALA A 103 7.17 -2.20 1.41
CA ALA A 103 5.94 -1.79 0.74
C ALA A 103 4.96 -2.95 0.60
N GLY A 104 5.44 -4.14 0.26
CA GLY A 104 4.61 -5.33 0.12
C GLY A 104 3.91 -5.72 1.42
N ILE A 105 4.62 -5.66 2.56
CA ILE A 105 4.00 -5.94 3.87
C ILE A 105 2.98 -4.87 4.25
N GLU A 106 3.25 -3.58 3.95
CA GLU A 106 2.28 -2.51 4.20
C GLU A 106 1.04 -2.65 3.31
N PHE A 107 1.20 -3.01 2.04
CA PHE A 107 0.06 -3.32 1.16
C PHE A 107 -0.76 -4.51 1.68
N ILE A 108 -0.12 -5.59 2.13
CA ILE A 108 -0.83 -6.71 2.75
C ILE A 108 -1.63 -6.25 3.97
N ASN A 109 -1.04 -5.45 4.86
CA ASN A 109 -1.72 -4.95 6.05
C ASN A 109 -2.92 -4.07 5.71
N LEU A 110 -2.80 -3.22 4.69
CA LEU A 110 -3.88 -2.37 4.20
C LEU A 110 -5.02 -3.20 3.56
N ILE A 111 -4.67 -4.15 2.69
CA ILE A 111 -5.62 -5.04 2.00
C ILE A 111 -6.38 -5.91 3.00
N LEU A 112 -5.73 -6.36 4.07
CA LEU A 112 -6.36 -7.11 5.17
C LEU A 112 -7.15 -6.21 6.15
N GLY A 113 -7.24 -4.89 5.89
CA GLY A 113 -7.99 -3.95 6.73
C GLY A 113 -7.36 -3.64 8.08
N LYS A 114 -6.07 -3.92 8.28
CA LYS A 114 -5.35 -3.59 9.52
C LYS A 114 -4.92 -2.12 9.56
N HIS A 115 -4.66 -1.53 8.40
CA HIS A 115 -4.34 -0.12 8.21
C HIS A 115 -5.44 0.54 7.38
N CYS A 116 -5.63 1.84 7.55
CA CYS A 116 -6.55 2.63 6.72
C CYS A 116 -5.83 3.40 5.61
N ALA A 117 -4.51 3.61 5.75
CA ALA A 117 -3.70 4.28 4.74
C ALA A 117 -2.23 3.83 4.78
N TYR A 118 -1.58 3.93 3.62
CA TYR A 118 -0.14 3.81 3.43
C TYR A 118 0.37 4.94 2.55
N LEU A 119 1.42 5.64 2.98
CA LEU A 119 2.02 6.78 2.30
C LEU A 119 3.54 6.64 2.26
N SER A 120 4.12 6.60 1.06
CA SER A 120 5.57 6.48 0.86
C SER A 120 5.99 6.94 -0.52
N TYR A 121 7.27 7.34 -0.67
CA TYR A 121 7.90 7.46 -1.98
C TYR A 121 8.24 6.06 -2.48
N LEU A 122 7.63 5.67 -3.61
CA LEU A 122 7.68 4.31 -4.15
C LEU A 122 8.09 4.30 -5.62
N ARG A 123 8.79 3.25 -5.99
CA ARG A 123 9.10 2.94 -7.38
C ARG A 123 7.98 2.06 -7.97
N PRO A 124 7.86 1.95 -9.30
CA PRO A 124 6.81 1.15 -9.93
C PRO A 124 6.69 -0.28 -9.42
N TRP A 125 7.82 -0.97 -9.20
CA TRP A 125 7.82 -2.34 -8.69
C TRP A 125 7.38 -2.45 -7.23
N ASP A 126 7.52 -1.37 -6.43
CA ASP A 126 7.10 -1.32 -5.04
C ASP A 126 5.57 -1.14 -4.92
N PHE A 127 4.91 -0.39 -5.83
CA PHE A 127 3.50 -0.07 -5.67
C PHE A 127 2.55 -0.75 -6.66
N LEU A 128 2.98 -1.15 -7.85
CA LEU A 128 2.07 -1.69 -8.86
C LEU A 128 1.33 -2.96 -8.41
N PRO A 129 1.96 -3.93 -7.73
CA PRO A 129 1.23 -5.08 -7.21
C PRO A 129 0.16 -4.68 -6.22
N GLY A 130 0.49 -3.83 -5.26
CA GLY A 130 -0.44 -3.30 -4.26
C GLY A 130 -1.54 -2.44 -4.86
N LYS A 131 -1.22 -1.64 -5.90
CA LYS A 131 -2.21 -0.87 -6.67
C LYS A 131 -3.26 -1.76 -7.30
N ILE A 132 -2.85 -2.80 -8.04
CA ILE A 132 -3.78 -3.72 -8.71
C ILE A 132 -4.72 -4.38 -7.70
N LEU A 133 -4.17 -4.89 -6.60
CA LEU A 133 -4.96 -5.56 -5.56
C LEU A 133 -5.87 -4.57 -4.80
N GLY A 134 -5.32 -3.43 -4.40
CA GLY A 134 -6.04 -2.41 -3.65
C GLY A 134 -7.21 -1.81 -4.43
N GLU A 135 -6.98 -1.42 -5.70
CA GLU A 135 -8.05 -0.89 -6.56
C GLU A 135 -9.13 -1.94 -6.83
N THR A 136 -8.76 -3.23 -6.97
CA THR A 136 -9.74 -4.33 -7.13
C THR A 136 -10.64 -4.45 -5.91
N LEU A 137 -10.17 -4.11 -4.71
CA LEU A 137 -10.94 -4.08 -3.46
C LEU A 137 -11.57 -2.72 -3.15
N GLY A 138 -11.44 -1.73 -4.05
CA GLY A 138 -12.07 -0.42 -3.89
C GLY A 138 -11.29 0.59 -3.04
N LEU A 139 -10.00 0.34 -2.77
CA LEU A 139 -9.09 1.33 -2.18
C LEU A 139 -8.78 2.44 -3.19
N SER A 140 -8.48 3.63 -2.70
CA SER A 140 -7.93 4.73 -3.49
C SER A 140 -6.42 4.58 -3.62
N VAL A 141 -5.88 4.69 -4.83
CA VAL A 141 -4.43 4.66 -5.09
C VAL A 141 -4.09 5.85 -5.99
N LYS A 142 -3.47 6.86 -5.40
CA LYS A 142 -3.13 8.11 -6.08
C LYS A 142 -1.77 8.64 -5.60
N THR A 143 -1.28 9.68 -6.26
CA THR A 143 -0.15 10.45 -5.73
C THR A 143 -0.62 11.30 -4.52
N ILE A 144 0.33 11.83 -3.75
CA ILE A 144 0.02 12.77 -2.65
C ILE A 144 -0.64 14.06 -3.16
N ASP A 145 -0.54 14.37 -4.44
CA ASP A 145 -1.19 15.53 -5.09
C ASP A 145 -2.60 15.17 -5.63
N ASP A 146 -3.14 14.03 -5.23
CA ASP A 146 -4.45 13.49 -5.65
C ASP A 146 -4.54 13.16 -7.15
N GLU A 147 -3.40 13.02 -7.81
CA GLU A 147 -3.32 12.67 -9.22
C GLU A 147 -3.22 11.16 -9.42
N LYS A 148 -3.51 10.72 -10.64
CA LYS A 148 -3.31 9.32 -11.03
C LYS A 148 -1.82 8.98 -11.03
N VAL A 149 -1.45 7.87 -10.38
CA VAL A 149 -0.05 7.42 -10.38
C VAL A 149 0.39 6.99 -11.80
N ASP A 150 1.59 7.44 -12.19
CA ASP A 150 2.24 6.97 -13.40
C ASP A 150 2.87 5.59 -13.15
N VAL A 151 2.54 4.62 -13.99
CA VAL A 151 2.95 3.23 -13.83
C VAL A 151 4.43 2.97 -14.19
N VAL A 152 5.12 3.97 -14.73
CA VAL A 152 6.54 3.86 -15.12
C VAL A 152 7.47 4.77 -14.34
N SER A 153 6.93 5.69 -13.52
CA SER A 153 7.68 6.67 -12.75
C SER A 153 7.54 6.46 -11.24
N SER A 154 8.60 6.79 -10.50
CA SER A 154 8.55 6.84 -9.04
C SER A 154 7.78 8.07 -8.57
N SER A 155 6.99 7.92 -7.51
CA SER A 155 6.21 9.03 -6.93
C SER A 155 5.93 8.81 -5.45
N VAL A 156 5.46 9.86 -4.77
CA VAL A 156 4.88 9.72 -3.44
C VAL A 156 3.45 9.21 -3.63
N VAL A 157 3.24 7.94 -3.27
CA VAL A 157 1.97 7.23 -3.46
C VAL A 157 1.21 7.21 -2.14
N LEU A 158 -0.05 7.58 -2.19
CA LEU A 158 -1.05 7.41 -1.13
C LEU A 158 -2.00 6.29 -1.53
N VAL A 159 -2.06 5.26 -0.71
CA VAL A 159 -3.05 4.18 -0.81
C VAL A 159 -3.89 4.20 0.46
N ALA A 160 -5.20 4.32 0.32
CA ALA A 160 -6.06 4.46 1.49
C ALA A 160 -7.49 3.98 1.24
N THR A 161 -8.24 3.78 2.32
CA THR A 161 -9.71 3.77 2.25
C THR A 161 -10.19 5.12 1.72
N LYS A 162 -11.35 5.18 1.08
CA LYS A 162 -11.84 6.43 0.48
C LYS A 162 -12.02 7.54 1.52
N SER A 163 -12.50 7.19 2.72
CA SER A 163 -12.67 8.17 3.81
C SER A 163 -11.34 8.73 4.28
N ALA A 164 -10.36 7.87 4.61
CA ALA A 164 -9.04 8.30 5.05
C ALA A 164 -8.29 9.07 3.94
N HIS A 165 -8.46 8.68 2.67
CA HIS A 165 -7.84 9.39 1.55
C HIS A 165 -8.24 10.87 1.51
N THR A 166 -9.54 11.18 1.56
CA THR A 166 -10.04 12.57 1.56
C THR A 166 -9.46 13.38 2.72
N GLU A 167 -9.50 12.83 3.94
CA GLU A 167 -8.98 13.49 5.13
C GLU A 167 -7.46 13.73 5.04
N ILE A 168 -6.69 12.76 4.51
CA ILE A 168 -5.24 12.90 4.33
C ILE A 168 -4.92 13.99 3.32
N ILE A 169 -5.59 14.02 2.16
CA ILE A 169 -5.36 15.03 1.12
C ILE A 169 -5.64 16.46 1.68
N GLU A 170 -6.66 16.63 2.49
CA GLU A 170 -6.92 17.91 3.15
C GLU A 170 -5.80 18.33 4.11
N LEU A 171 -5.22 17.38 4.87
CA LEU A 171 -4.15 17.66 5.83
C LEU A 171 -2.81 17.99 5.16
N VAL A 172 -2.45 17.25 4.10
CA VAL A 172 -1.16 17.43 3.41
C VAL A 172 -1.11 18.65 2.50
N ASN A 173 -2.25 19.27 2.20
CA ASN A 173 -2.36 20.47 1.37
C ASN A 173 -2.63 21.76 2.18
N ARG A 174 -2.57 21.70 3.50
CA ARG A 174 -2.58 22.86 4.40
C ARG A 174 -1.16 23.43 4.55
#